data_624d2238a52e56fc94d84b4643fcd9f5
#
_entry.id   624d2238a52e56fc94d84b4643fcd9f5
#
_cell.length_a   1.000
_cell.length_b   1.000
_cell.length_c   1.000
_cell.angle_alpha   90.00
_cell.angle_beta   90.00
_cell.angle_gamma   90.00
#
_symmetry.space_group_name_H-M   'P 1'
#
loop_
_entity.id
_entity.type
_entity.pdbx_description
1 polymer ?
#
loop_
_entity_poly.entity_id
_entity_poly.type
_entity_poly.pdbx_seq_one_letter_code
_entity_poly.pdbx_strand_id
1 'polypeptide(L)'
;MNIKIYTIIKIYLLLIFFFQYRKLANFILINKTLSKSQIFQDLICLHLLNYKKRGTFVEIGGGNGVDLSNTHLLEKKYNWKGVICEPDKRSQKKILKNRFAKLEVKPITNKCGKQIYFYEEEDPYLSSIKKGKNKINSYKLKTICLNHLISKYKIGNIIDYISIDTEGNEFEILKKFNFKKYNVNFFTIEHNFNLVKRKKIKQIMKKNKFKQVYKFLSYMDDWYINTNIK
;
A
#
# COMPACT_ATOMS: atom_id res chain seq x y z
N MET A 1 -5.00 21.95 -4.56
CA MET A 1 -3.52 21.82 -4.74
C MET A 1 -3.20 20.35 -4.91
N ASN A 2 -2.43 19.98 -5.92
CA ASN A 2 -2.05 18.58 -6.18
C ASN A 2 -1.29 18.01 -4.97
N ILE A 3 -1.74 16.87 -4.43
CA ILE A 3 -1.17 16.22 -3.23
C ILE A 3 0.33 15.99 -3.37
N LYS A 4 0.77 15.60 -4.56
CA LYS A 4 2.20 15.36 -4.84
C LYS A 4 3.03 16.65 -4.73
N ILE A 5 2.51 17.78 -5.20
CA ILE A 5 3.15 19.10 -5.05
C ILE A 5 3.23 19.50 -3.57
N TYR A 6 2.15 19.32 -2.82
CA TYR A 6 2.13 19.59 -1.39
C TYR A 6 3.18 18.76 -0.63
N THR A 7 3.32 17.48 -1.00
CA THR A 7 4.35 16.61 -0.40
C THR A 7 5.76 17.07 -0.76
N ILE A 8 5.99 17.54 -1.99
CA ILE A 8 7.29 18.10 -2.41
C ILE A 8 7.64 19.33 -1.58
N ILE A 9 6.70 20.23 -1.34
CA ILE A 9 6.92 21.41 -0.48
C ILE A 9 7.36 20.99 0.92
N LYS A 10 6.68 20.02 1.52
CA LYS A 10 7.08 19.48 2.83
C LYS A 10 8.48 18.87 2.81
N ILE A 11 8.87 18.19 1.73
CA ILE A 11 10.21 17.62 1.60
C ILE A 11 11.28 18.71 1.53
N TYR A 12 11.03 19.82 0.85
CA TYR A 12 11.92 20.98 0.88
C TYR A 12 12.06 21.59 2.29
N LEU A 13 10.97 21.70 3.04
CA LEU A 13 11.01 22.13 4.43
C LEU A 13 11.84 21.21 5.31
N LEU A 14 11.79 19.89 5.08
CA LEU A 14 12.67 18.94 5.77
C LEU A 14 14.13 19.16 5.45
N LEU A 15 14.45 19.43 4.20
CA LEU A 15 15.81 19.66 3.78
C LEU A 15 16.41 20.88 4.47
N ILE A 16 15.61 21.94 4.64
CA ILE A 16 16.05 23.23 5.21
C ILE A 16 16.10 23.16 6.74
N PHE A 17 15.05 22.71 7.38
CA PHE A 17 14.85 22.87 8.83
C PHE A 17 15.21 21.66 9.67
N PHE A 18 15.35 20.45 9.07
CA PHE A 18 15.52 19.21 9.83
C PHE A 18 16.71 18.39 9.31
N PHE A 19 17.88 18.65 9.85
CA PHE A 19 19.14 18.01 9.44
C PHE A 19 19.06 16.48 9.37
N GLN A 20 18.41 15.85 10.35
CA GLN A 20 18.25 14.40 10.43
C GLN A 20 17.50 13.77 9.25
N TYR A 21 16.70 14.55 8.50
CA TYR A 21 15.94 14.05 7.34
C TYR A 21 16.54 14.45 5.99
N ARG A 22 17.68 15.18 5.96
CA ARG A 22 18.28 15.66 4.72
C ARG A 22 18.62 14.53 3.73
N LYS A 23 19.11 13.38 4.24
CA LYS A 23 19.42 12.22 3.39
C LYS A 23 18.16 11.69 2.69
N LEU A 24 17.06 11.56 3.40
CA LEU A 24 15.77 11.16 2.85
C LEU A 24 15.25 12.20 1.86
N ALA A 25 15.24 13.47 2.23
CA ALA A 25 14.72 14.55 1.40
C ALA A 25 15.48 14.65 0.07
N ASN A 26 16.80 14.63 0.10
CA ASN A 26 17.65 14.61 -1.10
C ASN A 26 17.34 13.39 -1.98
N PHE A 27 17.24 12.19 -1.37
CA PHE A 27 16.93 10.99 -2.13
C PHE A 27 15.58 11.09 -2.85
N ILE A 28 14.54 11.59 -2.18
CA ILE A 28 13.22 11.77 -2.81
C ILE A 28 13.29 12.83 -3.92
N LEU A 29 13.91 13.99 -3.70
CA LEU A 29 13.96 15.06 -4.68
C LEU A 29 14.70 14.64 -5.97
N ILE A 30 15.79 13.88 -5.85
CA ILE A 30 16.55 13.35 -6.99
C ILE A 30 15.71 12.32 -7.77
N ASN A 31 14.93 11.48 -7.07
CA ASN A 31 14.24 10.33 -7.69
C ASN A 31 12.74 10.56 -7.92
N LYS A 32 12.18 11.74 -7.62
CA LYS A 32 10.74 12.03 -7.66
C LYS A 32 10.05 11.73 -8.99
N THR A 33 10.76 11.85 -10.11
CA THR A 33 10.25 11.58 -11.46
C THR A 33 10.12 10.09 -11.75
N LEU A 34 10.84 9.24 -11.02
CA LEU A 34 10.78 7.78 -11.15
C LEU A 34 9.59 7.19 -10.38
N SER A 35 9.18 7.86 -9.30
CA SER A 35 8.09 7.40 -8.45
C SER A 35 6.73 7.54 -9.14
N LYS A 36 5.96 6.45 -9.13
CA LYS A 36 4.56 6.43 -9.54
C LYS A 36 3.60 6.57 -8.37
N SER A 37 4.07 6.40 -7.14
CA SER A 37 3.27 6.55 -5.93
C SER A 37 2.69 7.97 -5.78
N GLN A 38 1.57 8.05 -5.10
CA GLN A 38 0.86 9.32 -4.88
C GLN A 38 1.67 10.31 -4.03
N ILE A 39 2.33 9.83 -2.98
CA ILE A 39 3.09 10.63 -2.01
C ILE A 39 4.47 10.02 -1.71
N PHE A 40 5.08 9.35 -2.71
CA PHE A 40 6.42 8.77 -2.65
C PHE A 40 6.59 7.58 -1.71
N GLN A 41 5.52 6.77 -1.48
CA GLN A 41 5.57 5.59 -0.63
C GLN A 41 6.65 4.59 -1.07
N ASP A 42 6.84 4.42 -2.38
CA ASP A 42 7.88 3.58 -2.98
C ASP A 42 9.31 4.06 -2.65
N LEU A 43 9.58 5.36 -2.72
CA LEU A 43 10.87 5.95 -2.36
C LEU A 43 11.12 5.89 -0.85
N ILE A 44 10.08 6.11 -0.04
CA ILE A 44 10.16 5.96 1.42
C ILE A 44 10.49 4.51 1.78
N CYS A 45 9.82 3.55 1.14
CA CYS A 45 10.10 2.12 1.31
C CYS A 45 11.57 1.80 1.01
N LEU A 46 12.07 2.25 -0.14
CA LEU A 46 13.47 2.05 -0.53
C LEU A 46 14.44 2.64 0.48
N HIS A 47 14.20 3.87 0.92
CA HIS A 47 15.07 4.53 1.91
C HIS A 47 15.10 3.77 3.24
N LEU A 48 13.93 3.36 3.76
CA LEU A 48 13.80 2.64 5.03
C LEU A 48 14.43 1.24 4.99
N LEU A 49 14.43 0.61 3.81
CA LEU A 49 14.98 -0.73 3.60
C LEU A 49 16.36 -0.70 2.92
N ASN A 50 17.13 0.37 3.12
CA ASN A 50 18.52 0.52 2.64
C ASN A 50 18.66 0.23 1.13
N TYR A 51 17.72 0.73 0.32
CA TYR A 51 17.71 0.58 -1.14
C TYR A 51 17.75 -0.88 -1.60
N LYS A 52 17.14 -1.77 -0.84
CA LYS A 52 17.10 -3.21 -1.08
C LYS A 52 16.69 -3.52 -2.50
N LYS A 53 17.45 -4.41 -3.15
CA LYS A 53 17.09 -5.06 -4.42
C LYS A 53 16.50 -6.45 -4.14
N ARG A 54 15.67 -6.96 -5.07
CA ARG A 54 15.06 -8.30 -5.01
C ARG A 54 14.23 -8.53 -3.74
N GLY A 55 13.52 -7.49 -3.30
CA GLY A 55 12.58 -7.59 -2.20
C GLY A 55 11.25 -8.24 -2.60
N THR A 56 10.36 -8.36 -1.61
CA THR A 56 9.02 -8.91 -1.78
C THR A 56 7.95 -7.91 -1.37
N PHE A 57 6.83 -7.88 -2.11
CA PHE A 57 5.74 -6.98 -1.79
C PHE A 57 4.35 -7.62 -1.95
N VAL A 58 3.38 -7.01 -1.26
CA VAL A 58 1.95 -7.18 -1.48
C VAL A 58 1.34 -5.80 -1.64
N GLU A 59 0.66 -5.53 -2.76
CA GLU A 59 -0.07 -4.29 -3.00
C GLU A 59 -1.56 -4.59 -3.08
N ILE A 60 -2.34 -4.00 -2.18
CA ILE A 60 -3.79 -4.18 -2.09
C ILE A 60 -4.45 -2.86 -2.47
N GLY A 61 -5.24 -2.86 -3.56
CA GLY A 61 -5.70 -1.67 -4.25
C GLY A 61 -4.65 -1.20 -5.25
N GLY A 62 -4.41 -2.00 -6.30
CA GLY A 62 -3.33 -1.75 -7.26
C GLY A 62 -3.71 -0.79 -8.40
N GLY A 63 -4.98 -0.40 -8.51
CA GLY A 63 -5.49 0.42 -9.60
C GLY A 63 -5.09 -0.15 -10.96
N ASN A 64 -4.56 0.66 -11.86
CA ASN A 64 -4.09 0.18 -13.17
C ASN A 64 -2.69 -0.45 -13.14
N GLY A 65 -2.08 -0.56 -11.96
CA GLY A 65 -0.75 -1.14 -11.73
C GLY A 65 0.43 -0.24 -12.08
N VAL A 66 0.20 0.97 -12.56
CA VAL A 66 1.23 1.96 -12.91
C VAL A 66 1.01 3.28 -12.18
N ASP A 67 -0.08 3.97 -12.52
CA ASP A 67 -0.39 5.27 -11.92
C ASP A 67 -0.82 5.07 -10.48
N LEU A 68 -0.29 5.87 -9.59
CA LEU A 68 -0.45 5.81 -8.14
C LEU A 68 0.04 4.51 -7.46
N SER A 69 0.62 3.56 -8.23
CA SER A 69 1.11 2.30 -7.66
C SER A 69 2.29 2.52 -6.73
N ASN A 70 2.20 1.95 -5.54
CA ASN A 70 3.22 2.00 -4.50
C ASN A 70 4.35 0.98 -4.70
N THR A 71 4.25 0.11 -5.72
CA THR A 71 5.22 -0.96 -5.96
C THR A 71 5.78 -0.99 -7.38
N HIS A 72 5.29 -0.14 -8.29
CA HIS A 72 5.75 -0.12 -9.68
C HIS A 72 7.27 0.11 -9.79
N LEU A 73 7.80 1.14 -9.12
CA LEU A 73 9.23 1.45 -9.10
C LEU A 73 10.06 0.30 -8.51
N LEU A 74 9.56 -0.31 -7.42
CA LEU A 74 10.22 -1.43 -6.74
C LEU A 74 10.38 -2.62 -7.67
N GLU A 75 9.33 -2.97 -8.42
CA GLU A 75 9.36 -4.05 -9.41
C GLU A 75 10.27 -3.71 -10.58
N LYS A 76 10.07 -2.55 -11.22
CA LYS A 76 10.72 -2.23 -12.50
C LYS A 76 12.20 -1.92 -12.40
N LYS A 77 12.64 -1.26 -11.31
CA LYS A 77 14.03 -0.82 -11.15
C LYS A 77 14.82 -1.61 -10.11
N TYR A 78 14.13 -2.18 -9.11
CA TYR A 78 14.80 -2.87 -8.00
C TYR A 78 14.57 -4.38 -8.02
N ASN A 79 13.91 -4.92 -9.07
CA ASN A 79 13.66 -6.36 -9.28
C ASN A 79 12.89 -7.02 -8.12
N TRP A 80 11.99 -6.27 -7.50
CA TRP A 80 11.12 -6.83 -6.48
C TRP A 80 10.05 -7.73 -7.10
N LYS A 81 9.61 -8.74 -6.34
CA LYS A 81 8.56 -9.68 -6.76
C LYS A 81 7.39 -9.60 -5.78
N GLY A 82 6.18 -9.83 -6.27
CA GLY A 82 5.03 -9.75 -5.39
C GLY A 82 3.71 -10.08 -6.03
N VAL A 83 2.65 -9.67 -5.35
CA VAL A 83 1.26 -9.81 -5.80
C VAL A 83 0.55 -8.47 -5.69
N ILE A 84 -0.24 -8.16 -6.68
CA ILE A 84 -1.15 -7.02 -6.73
C ILE A 84 -2.56 -7.55 -6.60
N CYS A 85 -3.37 -6.96 -5.72
CA CYS A 85 -4.78 -7.29 -5.55
C CYS A 85 -5.61 -6.17 -6.13
N GLU A 86 -6.39 -6.47 -7.19
CA GLU A 86 -7.24 -5.50 -7.87
C GLU A 86 -8.55 -6.14 -8.36
N PRO A 87 -9.65 -5.92 -7.64
CA PRO A 87 -10.95 -6.48 -8.01
C PRO A 87 -11.61 -5.78 -9.20
N ASP A 88 -11.28 -4.50 -9.48
CA ASP A 88 -11.88 -3.75 -10.58
C ASP A 88 -11.45 -4.32 -11.93
N LYS A 89 -12.41 -4.87 -12.68
CA LYS A 89 -12.17 -5.54 -13.97
C LYS A 89 -11.56 -4.61 -15.01
N ARG A 90 -11.86 -3.30 -14.96
CA ARG A 90 -11.35 -2.30 -15.90
C ARG A 90 -9.84 -2.12 -15.80
N SER A 91 -9.29 -2.36 -14.61
CA SER A 91 -7.86 -2.20 -14.29
C SER A 91 -7.02 -3.45 -14.58
N GLN A 92 -7.63 -4.65 -14.52
CA GLN A 92 -6.92 -5.92 -14.57
C GLN A 92 -6.08 -6.13 -15.85
N LYS A 93 -6.63 -5.80 -17.03
CA LYS A 93 -5.89 -5.92 -18.31
C LYS A 93 -4.64 -5.04 -18.33
N LYS A 94 -4.72 -3.83 -17.76
CA LYS A 94 -3.59 -2.90 -17.68
C LYS A 94 -2.50 -3.43 -16.74
N ILE A 95 -2.88 -4.02 -15.59
CA ILE A 95 -1.93 -4.67 -14.69
C ILE A 95 -1.20 -5.80 -15.40
N LEU A 96 -1.92 -6.74 -16.03
CA LEU A 96 -1.33 -7.88 -16.73
C LEU A 96 -0.38 -7.46 -17.87
N LYS A 97 -0.66 -6.34 -18.53
CA LYS A 97 0.22 -5.79 -19.59
C LYS A 97 1.49 -5.15 -19.02
N ASN A 98 1.38 -4.46 -17.88
CA ASN A 98 2.41 -3.55 -17.40
C ASN A 98 3.25 -4.12 -16.24
N ARG A 99 2.81 -5.22 -15.58
CA ARG A 99 3.44 -5.73 -14.37
C ARG A 99 3.84 -7.20 -14.51
N PHE A 100 4.94 -7.58 -13.88
CA PHE A 100 5.37 -8.98 -13.73
C PHE A 100 4.81 -9.63 -12.46
N ALA A 101 4.37 -8.82 -11.52
CA ALA A 101 3.72 -9.25 -10.29
C ALA A 101 2.50 -10.13 -10.59
N LYS A 102 2.22 -11.09 -9.71
CA LYS A 102 1.00 -11.89 -9.80
C LYS A 102 -0.22 -11.01 -9.54
N LEU A 103 -1.31 -11.25 -10.25
CA LEU A 103 -2.57 -10.55 -10.05
C LEU A 103 -3.57 -11.43 -9.27
N GLU A 104 -4.10 -10.92 -8.16
CA GLU A 104 -5.28 -11.45 -7.48
C GLU A 104 -6.47 -10.54 -7.75
N VAL A 105 -7.55 -11.12 -8.28
CA VAL A 105 -8.77 -10.38 -8.65
C VAL A 105 -9.84 -10.39 -7.56
N LYS A 106 -9.60 -11.11 -6.46
CA LYS A 106 -10.52 -11.19 -5.34
C LYS A 106 -10.28 -10.04 -4.37
N PRO A 107 -11.34 -9.38 -3.87
CA PRO A 107 -11.20 -8.37 -2.84
C PRO A 107 -10.67 -8.97 -1.54
N ILE A 108 -9.73 -8.26 -0.91
CA ILE A 108 -9.14 -8.66 0.36
C ILE A 108 -10.04 -8.23 1.50
N THR A 109 -10.40 -9.17 2.38
CA THR A 109 -11.21 -8.89 3.57
C THR A 109 -10.75 -9.71 4.78
N ASN A 110 -11.42 -9.51 5.92
CA ASN A 110 -11.22 -10.31 7.13
C ASN A 110 -11.84 -11.71 7.07
N LYS A 111 -12.58 -12.04 6.03
CA LYS A 111 -13.29 -13.33 5.84
C LYS A 111 -13.01 -13.90 4.47
N CYS A 112 -12.34 -15.06 4.42
CA CYS A 112 -12.08 -15.77 3.18
C CYS A 112 -13.32 -16.44 2.60
N GLY A 113 -13.41 -16.50 1.26
CA GLY A 113 -14.43 -17.29 0.56
C GLY A 113 -15.85 -16.73 0.62
N LYS A 114 -16.07 -15.61 1.29
CA LYS A 114 -17.38 -14.96 1.32
C LYS A 114 -17.71 -14.32 -0.03
N GLN A 115 -18.96 -14.47 -0.44
CA GLN A 115 -19.49 -13.75 -1.58
C GLN A 115 -19.95 -12.36 -1.14
N ILE A 116 -19.44 -11.33 -1.78
CA ILE A 116 -19.76 -9.92 -1.51
C ILE A 116 -19.98 -9.17 -2.81
N TYR A 117 -20.66 -8.04 -2.76
CA TYR A 117 -20.69 -7.09 -3.88
C TYR A 117 -19.42 -6.27 -3.89
N PHE A 118 -18.86 -6.09 -5.08
CA PHE A 118 -17.86 -5.07 -5.40
C PHE A 118 -18.54 -4.00 -6.22
N TYR A 119 -18.28 -2.73 -5.92
CA TYR A 119 -18.92 -1.58 -6.53
C TYR A 119 -17.89 -0.81 -7.34
N GLU A 120 -18.14 -0.68 -8.64
CA GLU A 120 -17.35 0.17 -9.52
C GLU A 120 -17.87 1.60 -9.42
N GLU A 121 -16.97 2.54 -9.14
CA GLU A 121 -17.21 3.98 -9.20
C GLU A 121 -16.79 4.54 -10.57
N GLU A 122 -17.21 5.75 -10.91
CA GLU A 122 -16.77 6.45 -12.13
C GLU A 122 -15.25 6.52 -12.19
N ASP A 123 -14.61 6.94 -11.10
CA ASP A 123 -13.17 6.81 -10.91
C ASP A 123 -12.83 5.40 -10.44
N PRO A 124 -12.09 4.59 -11.24
CA PRO A 124 -11.71 3.23 -10.85
C PRO A 124 -10.92 3.14 -9.55
N TYR A 125 -10.19 4.19 -9.18
CA TYR A 125 -9.40 4.24 -7.95
C TYR A 125 -10.27 4.31 -6.68
N LEU A 126 -11.53 4.73 -6.79
CA LEU A 126 -12.48 4.79 -5.67
C LEU A 126 -13.38 3.55 -5.57
N SER A 127 -13.19 2.58 -6.48
CA SER A 127 -13.98 1.34 -6.51
C SER A 127 -13.66 0.47 -5.29
N SER A 128 -14.70 -0.07 -4.62
CA SER A 128 -14.49 -0.80 -3.37
C SER A 128 -15.63 -1.79 -3.04
N ILE A 129 -15.50 -2.48 -1.92
CA ILE A 129 -16.55 -3.34 -1.35
C ILE A 129 -17.66 -2.55 -0.64
N LYS A 130 -17.51 -1.24 -0.51
CA LYS A 130 -18.53 -0.34 0.02
C LYS A 130 -19.15 0.43 -1.13
N LYS A 131 -20.47 0.55 -1.12
CA LYS A 131 -21.18 1.35 -2.11
C LYS A 131 -20.83 2.83 -1.93
N GLY A 132 -20.18 3.41 -2.90
CA GLY A 132 -19.89 4.84 -2.96
C GLY A 132 -21.05 5.66 -3.55
N LYS A 133 -20.80 6.96 -3.72
CA LYS A 133 -21.81 7.91 -4.21
C LYS A 133 -21.99 7.82 -5.73
N ASN A 134 -20.89 7.66 -6.47
CA ASN A 134 -20.86 7.68 -7.94
C ASN A 134 -20.74 6.27 -8.52
N LYS A 135 -21.43 5.31 -7.89
CA LYS A 135 -21.48 3.93 -8.33
C LYS A 135 -22.07 3.83 -9.73
N ILE A 136 -21.33 3.23 -10.66
CA ILE A 136 -21.79 2.96 -12.03
C ILE A 136 -22.21 1.50 -12.24
N ASN A 137 -21.57 0.56 -11.51
CA ASN A 137 -21.82 -0.88 -11.68
C ASN A 137 -21.58 -1.63 -10.36
N SER A 138 -22.00 -2.90 -10.30
CA SER A 138 -21.63 -3.80 -9.21
C SER A 138 -21.73 -5.25 -9.64
N TYR A 139 -20.88 -6.10 -9.06
CA TYR A 139 -20.90 -7.54 -9.30
C TYR A 139 -20.45 -8.30 -8.05
N LYS A 140 -20.82 -9.58 -8.00
CA LYS A 140 -20.45 -10.44 -6.87
C LYS A 140 -19.05 -11.03 -7.09
N LEU A 141 -18.22 -10.99 -6.04
CA LEU A 141 -16.91 -11.62 -6.00
C LEU A 141 -16.75 -12.45 -4.71
N LYS A 142 -15.99 -13.53 -4.79
CA LYS A 142 -15.53 -14.25 -3.59
C LYS A 142 -14.34 -13.52 -3.00
N THR A 143 -14.33 -13.34 -1.68
CA THR A 143 -13.23 -12.70 -0.96
C THR A 143 -12.04 -13.62 -0.73
N ILE A 144 -10.88 -13.04 -0.46
CA ILE A 144 -9.71 -13.73 0.06
C ILE A 144 -9.15 -12.97 1.27
N CYS A 145 -8.57 -13.66 2.24
CA CYS A 145 -7.89 -13.01 3.37
C CYS A 145 -6.42 -12.79 3.05
N LEU A 146 -5.79 -11.77 3.63
CA LEU A 146 -4.38 -11.46 3.42
C LEU A 146 -3.46 -12.67 3.74
N ASN A 147 -3.72 -13.40 4.83
CA ASN A 147 -2.95 -14.62 5.17
C ASN A 147 -3.03 -15.69 4.08
N HIS A 148 -4.22 -15.90 3.51
CA HIS A 148 -4.43 -16.88 2.44
C HIS A 148 -3.78 -16.41 1.14
N LEU A 149 -3.86 -15.12 0.81
CA LEU A 149 -3.17 -14.54 -0.34
C LEU A 149 -1.68 -14.83 -0.30
N ILE A 150 -1.02 -14.50 0.82
CA ILE A 150 0.43 -14.70 0.99
C ILE A 150 0.81 -16.18 0.82
N SER A 151 0.01 -17.08 1.40
CA SER A 151 0.22 -18.53 1.26
C SER A 151 -0.01 -19.00 -0.19
N LYS A 152 -1.11 -18.60 -0.82
CA LYS A 152 -1.49 -18.96 -2.20
C LYS A 152 -0.39 -18.59 -3.20
N TYR A 153 0.17 -17.40 -3.09
CA TYR A 153 1.19 -16.90 -4.01
C TYR A 153 2.62 -17.20 -3.56
N LYS A 154 2.80 -17.94 -2.46
CA LYS A 154 4.10 -18.36 -1.90
C LYS A 154 5.06 -17.18 -1.71
N ILE A 155 4.56 -16.05 -1.18
CA ILE A 155 5.35 -14.84 -0.96
C ILE A 155 6.46 -15.07 0.09
N GLY A 156 6.27 -16.03 0.99
CA GLY A 156 7.16 -16.32 2.10
C GLY A 156 6.67 -15.73 3.43
N ASN A 157 7.41 -16.01 4.50
CA ASN A 157 7.08 -15.52 5.84
C ASN A 157 7.75 -14.18 6.16
N ILE A 158 8.78 -13.81 5.41
CA ILE A 158 9.42 -12.47 5.47
C ILE A 158 8.96 -11.69 4.26
N ILE A 159 8.31 -10.56 4.50
CA ILE A 159 7.74 -9.72 3.46
C ILE A 159 8.30 -8.31 3.65
N ASP A 160 8.92 -7.76 2.61
CA ASP A 160 9.56 -6.46 2.75
C ASP A 160 8.56 -5.32 2.82
N TYR A 161 7.48 -5.39 2.03
CA TYR A 161 6.52 -4.31 1.96
C TYR A 161 5.09 -4.79 1.73
N ILE A 162 4.14 -4.23 2.50
CA ILE A 162 2.70 -4.38 2.24
C ILE A 162 2.09 -2.99 2.16
N SER A 163 1.46 -2.69 1.02
CA SER A 163 0.62 -1.51 0.81
C SER A 163 -0.85 -1.90 0.91
N ILE A 164 -1.63 -1.19 1.73
CA ILE A 164 -3.06 -1.45 1.92
C ILE A 164 -3.85 -0.16 1.66
N ASP A 165 -4.54 -0.15 0.55
CA ASP A 165 -5.42 0.92 0.11
C ASP A 165 -6.67 0.29 -0.51
N THR A 166 -7.78 0.24 0.23
CA THR A 166 -9.00 -0.50 -0.14
C THR A 166 -10.27 0.32 0.00
N GLU A 167 -10.11 1.64 0.14
CA GLU A 167 -11.23 2.56 0.31
C GLU A 167 -12.14 2.21 1.50
N GLY A 168 -11.48 1.82 2.62
CA GLY A 168 -12.16 1.74 3.90
C GLY A 168 -12.22 0.36 4.58
N ASN A 169 -11.51 -0.67 4.10
CA ASN A 169 -11.51 -2.00 4.71
C ASN A 169 -10.18 -2.35 5.42
N GLU A 170 -9.23 -1.45 5.50
CA GLU A 170 -7.84 -1.64 5.95
C GLU A 170 -7.78 -2.18 7.39
N PHE A 171 -8.58 -1.61 8.29
CA PHE A 171 -8.65 -2.06 9.68
C PHE A 171 -9.11 -3.52 9.79
N GLU A 172 -10.14 -3.92 9.03
CA GLU A 172 -10.67 -5.28 9.07
C GLU A 172 -9.66 -6.30 8.52
N ILE A 173 -8.89 -5.94 7.50
CA ILE A 173 -7.79 -6.75 6.96
C ILE A 173 -6.74 -6.99 8.05
N LEU A 174 -6.25 -5.91 8.68
CA LEU A 174 -5.21 -5.98 9.70
C LEU A 174 -5.63 -6.70 10.97
N LYS A 175 -6.90 -6.58 11.38
CA LYS A 175 -7.47 -7.25 12.56
C LYS A 175 -7.32 -8.77 12.49
N LYS A 176 -7.29 -9.35 11.29
CA LYS A 176 -7.18 -10.80 11.05
C LYS A 176 -5.82 -11.22 10.48
N PHE A 177 -4.90 -10.27 10.29
CA PHE A 177 -3.57 -10.58 9.82
C PHE A 177 -2.75 -11.30 10.90
N ASN A 178 -2.03 -12.35 10.51
CA ASN A 178 -1.23 -13.15 11.44
C ASN A 178 0.20 -12.60 11.56
N PHE A 179 0.35 -11.56 12.38
CA PHE A 179 1.65 -10.93 12.67
C PHE A 179 2.68 -11.86 13.34
N LYS A 180 2.25 -13.00 13.92
CA LYS A 180 3.17 -13.99 14.50
C LYS A 180 3.82 -14.87 13.43
N LYS A 181 3.05 -15.19 12.37
CA LYS A 181 3.51 -16.02 11.25
C LYS A 181 4.30 -15.23 10.23
N TYR A 182 3.86 -14.01 9.92
CA TYR A 182 4.43 -13.20 8.86
C TYR A 182 5.20 -12.01 9.44
N ASN A 183 6.49 -11.98 9.17
CA ASN A 183 7.37 -10.87 9.54
C ASN A 183 7.39 -9.86 8.39
N VAL A 184 6.67 -8.76 8.55
CA VAL A 184 6.63 -7.69 7.55
C VAL A 184 7.57 -6.58 7.98
N ASN A 185 8.36 -6.05 7.04
CA ASN A 185 9.32 -5.00 7.32
C ASN A 185 8.65 -3.61 7.34
N PHE A 186 7.81 -3.32 6.34
CA PHE A 186 7.22 -2.00 6.18
C PHE A 186 5.77 -2.10 5.71
N PHE A 187 4.89 -1.22 6.24
CA PHE A 187 3.51 -1.04 5.80
C PHE A 187 3.24 0.41 5.43
N THR A 188 2.48 0.62 4.35
CA THR A 188 1.70 1.84 4.13
C THR A 188 0.22 1.48 4.19
N ILE A 189 -0.55 2.24 4.97
CA ILE A 189 -1.96 1.91 5.25
C ILE A 189 -2.77 3.18 5.12
N GLU A 190 -3.72 3.18 4.18
CA GLU A 190 -4.64 4.28 4.01
C GLU A 190 -5.63 4.35 5.19
N HIS A 191 -5.85 5.55 5.71
CA HIS A 191 -6.88 5.82 6.69
C HIS A 191 -7.91 6.85 6.20
N ASN A 192 -7.64 7.49 5.08
CA ASN A 192 -8.49 8.46 4.41
C ASN A 192 -9.11 9.49 5.38
N PHE A 193 -8.28 10.08 6.25
CA PHE A 193 -8.62 11.04 7.32
C PHE A 193 -9.67 10.55 8.33
N ASN A 194 -10.07 9.28 8.31
CA ASN A 194 -10.97 8.71 9.32
C ASN A 194 -10.22 8.48 10.64
N LEU A 195 -10.38 9.41 11.58
CA LEU A 195 -9.66 9.40 12.85
C LEU A 195 -9.94 8.16 13.70
N VAL A 196 -11.17 7.62 13.65
CA VAL A 196 -11.55 6.41 14.40
C VAL A 196 -10.84 5.20 13.83
N LYS A 197 -10.88 5.02 12.51
CA LYS A 197 -10.17 3.96 11.78
C LYS A 197 -8.65 4.05 12.05
N ARG A 198 -8.08 5.24 11.89
CA ARG A 198 -6.67 5.51 12.12
C ARG A 198 -6.22 5.13 13.54
N LYS A 199 -6.99 5.50 14.57
CA LYS A 199 -6.70 5.15 15.97
C LYS A 199 -6.66 3.62 16.17
N LYS A 200 -7.63 2.89 15.60
CA LYS A 200 -7.70 1.42 15.67
C LYS A 200 -6.52 0.75 14.94
N ILE A 201 -6.17 1.22 13.74
CA ILE A 201 -5.00 0.74 12.98
C ILE A 201 -3.73 0.95 13.82
N LYS A 202 -3.52 2.16 14.34
CA LYS A 202 -2.35 2.49 15.16
C LYS A 202 -2.22 1.58 16.39
N GLN A 203 -3.33 1.23 17.04
CA GLN A 203 -3.33 0.30 18.18
C GLN A 203 -2.87 -1.11 17.77
N ILE A 204 -3.38 -1.64 16.64
CA ILE A 204 -2.94 -2.94 16.10
C ILE A 204 -1.45 -2.90 15.79
N MET A 205 -0.98 -1.89 15.07
CA MET A 205 0.42 -1.78 14.65
C MET A 205 1.36 -1.68 15.85
N LYS A 206 1.05 -0.83 16.84
CA LYS A 206 1.82 -0.70 18.09
C LYS A 206 1.90 -2.03 18.86
N LYS A 207 0.77 -2.75 19.00
CA LYS A 207 0.71 -4.07 19.67
C LYS A 207 1.63 -5.09 19.00
N ASN A 208 1.83 -4.99 17.69
CA ASN A 208 2.64 -5.90 16.89
C ASN A 208 4.05 -5.36 16.61
N LYS A 209 4.57 -4.45 17.43
CA LYS A 209 5.94 -3.91 17.39
C LYS A 209 6.26 -3.11 16.12
N PHE A 210 5.29 -2.37 15.60
CA PHE A 210 5.51 -1.41 14.52
C PHE A 210 5.53 0.01 15.06
N LYS A 211 6.48 0.81 14.55
CA LYS A 211 6.61 2.24 14.82
C LYS A 211 6.11 3.04 13.62
N GLN A 212 5.25 4.02 13.87
CA GLN A 212 4.84 5.00 12.85
C GLN A 212 6.01 5.91 12.50
N VAL A 213 6.27 6.08 11.19
CA VAL A 213 7.36 6.93 10.68
C VAL A 213 6.84 8.03 9.76
N TYR A 214 7.56 9.13 9.66
CA TYR A 214 7.31 10.25 8.75
C TYR A 214 5.85 10.76 8.73
N LYS A 215 5.22 10.79 9.88
CA LYS A 215 3.81 11.17 10.07
C LYS A 215 3.42 12.49 9.37
N PHE A 216 4.35 13.44 9.28
CA PHE A 216 4.10 14.73 8.64
C PHE A 216 4.13 14.66 7.10
N LEU A 217 4.68 13.58 6.49
CA LEU A 217 4.64 13.32 5.04
C LEU A 217 3.47 12.44 4.63
N SER A 218 3.01 11.54 5.51
CA SER A 218 2.13 10.42 5.14
C SER A 218 0.68 10.80 4.76
N TYR A 219 0.26 12.03 5.00
CA TYR A 219 -1.01 12.64 4.60
C TYR A 219 -2.25 11.76 4.89
N MET A 220 -2.87 11.10 3.86
CA MET A 220 -4.01 10.21 4.02
C MET A 220 -3.64 8.79 4.49
N ASP A 221 -2.34 8.49 4.54
CA ASP A 221 -1.79 7.22 5.01
C ASP A 221 -1.21 7.33 6.41
N ASP A 222 -0.94 6.18 7.01
CA ASP A 222 0.07 6.02 8.05
C ASP A 222 1.10 4.99 7.60
N TRP A 223 2.37 5.27 7.85
CA TRP A 223 3.51 4.43 7.48
C TRP A 223 4.13 3.80 8.72
N TYR A 224 4.33 2.49 8.68
CA TYR A 224 4.77 1.72 9.83
C TYR A 224 5.97 0.85 9.52
N ILE A 225 7.06 1.03 10.26
CA ILE A 225 8.27 0.20 10.18
C ILE A 225 8.29 -0.80 11.33
N ASN A 226 8.69 -2.03 11.06
CA ASN A 226 8.90 -3.04 12.10
C ASN A 226 10.10 -2.67 12.97
N THR A 227 9.94 -2.64 14.28
CA THR A 227 11.02 -2.26 15.20
C THR A 227 12.10 -3.34 15.38
N ASN A 228 11.88 -4.55 14.87
CA ASN A 228 12.83 -5.65 14.92
C ASN A 228 13.73 -5.76 13.67
N ILE A 229 13.59 -4.84 12.70
CA ILE A 229 14.51 -4.78 11.54
C ILE A 229 15.86 -4.27 12.05
N LYS A 230 16.90 -5.07 11.78
CA LYS A 230 18.29 -4.69 12.01
C LYS A 230 18.86 -3.89 10.84
#